data_41c8bbe1fbd7d11e4b8a0ba177967b1e
#
_entry.id   41c8bbe1fbd7d11e4b8a0ba177967b1e
#
_cell.length_a   1.000
_cell.length_b   1.000
_cell.length_c   1.000
_cell.angle_alpha   90.00
_cell.angle_beta   90.00
_cell.angle_gamma   90.00
#
_symmetry.space_group_name_H-M   'P 1'
#
loop_
_entity.id
_entity.type
_entity.pdbx_description
1 polymer ?
#
loop_
_entity_poly.entity_id
_entity_poly.type
_entity_poly.pdbx_seq_one_letter_code
_entity_poly.pdbx_strand_id
1 'polypeptide(L)'
;MSQNLTRAIVTTDMEVDDMNSLVHLALYLNLLDVEAVVYTASQYHFLGDGVHTLGEVNPHWRTKGRRSYEWAVVPHEPDPLAGELREYRPFPEHWIESLWSNEYAQAWPQLQANADAAGEPPFPTPAQMIERTFVGNVAFEGDVTEETEGSRVIADAIMDDDPRTLWLLSWGGMNTIVRALMSIAERYRATPEWPTVQQRVYQKVRVMGVADGVGQDNSWLDHGRELFPELIFWRTPYMYGNYFDAKMAQPDTLPLFKAPWPEQNLTQGNGPLMARYMLYGDGKVYENEPERFQFGKHARLDWGLEGVPAMQFERGDFMAEGDSMTYIPLLPFGLRGIDDRGFDTLLGRMFLDGHPDSDAPAGLAALSSPASSNLNPYLRAYQEDFAARAQWCAHDPAICSHPAHVVEVTADCSAAAGGRIALTATVIDPDDKGFDAHWDVAVDPSGYAGAQDLSLWREWTVDTAFIVPADARPGDRFVLTLTVQTRAERPCTRYAQVAVTVA
;
A
#
# COMPACT_ATOMS: atom_id res chain seq x y z
N MET A 1 -24.58 3.09 8.78
CA MET A 1 -24.26 1.71 8.33
C MET A 1 -22.82 1.46 8.73
N SER A 2 -22.52 0.46 9.56
CA SER A 2 -21.12 0.09 9.80
C SER A 2 -20.59 -0.44 8.46
N GLN A 3 -19.79 0.36 7.77
CA GLN A 3 -19.02 -0.14 6.63
C GLN A 3 -18.14 -1.27 7.16
N ASN A 4 -18.21 -2.44 6.54
CA ASN A 4 -17.26 -3.52 6.80
C ASN A 4 -15.90 -3.07 6.25
N LEU A 5 -15.09 -2.47 7.13
CA LEU A 5 -13.74 -2.03 6.77
C LEU A 5 -12.90 -3.25 6.35
N THR A 6 -12.00 -3.03 5.41
CA THR A 6 -11.03 -4.04 5.00
C THR A 6 -10.06 -4.32 6.17
N ARG A 7 -9.93 -5.60 6.55
CA ARG A 7 -9.05 -6.05 7.64
C ARG A 7 -7.61 -6.10 7.16
N ALA A 8 -6.69 -5.56 7.95
CA ALA A 8 -5.28 -5.60 7.65
C ALA A 8 -4.42 -5.79 8.90
N ILE A 9 -3.31 -6.49 8.75
CA ILE A 9 -2.18 -6.51 9.70
C ILE A 9 -0.95 -6.06 8.94
N VAL A 10 -0.22 -5.11 9.50
CA VAL A 10 1.03 -4.57 8.96
C VAL A 10 2.20 -5.20 9.69
N THR A 11 3.19 -5.74 8.96
CA THR A 11 4.50 -6.08 9.53
C THR A 11 5.55 -5.13 8.97
N THR A 12 6.42 -4.56 9.81
CA THR A 12 7.36 -3.49 9.44
C THR A 12 8.73 -3.74 10.05
N ASP A 13 9.79 -3.60 9.26
CA ASP A 13 11.18 -3.64 9.75
C ASP A 13 11.71 -2.25 10.12
N MET A 14 10.83 -1.24 10.07
CA MET A 14 11.12 0.13 10.48
C MET A 14 12.22 0.80 9.66
N GLU A 15 12.35 0.45 8.39
CA GLU A 15 13.12 1.27 7.47
C GLU A 15 12.52 2.69 7.40
N VAL A 16 13.23 3.64 6.87
CA VAL A 16 12.77 5.04 6.89
C VAL A 16 11.51 5.26 6.05
N ASP A 17 11.36 4.52 4.97
CA ASP A 17 10.14 4.55 4.16
C ASP A 17 8.94 3.87 4.85
N ASP A 18 9.17 2.84 5.69
CA ASP A 18 8.18 2.32 6.62
C ASP A 18 7.67 3.38 7.59
N MET A 19 8.59 4.15 8.17
CA MET A 19 8.22 5.22 9.11
C MET A 19 7.35 6.28 8.45
N ASN A 20 7.70 6.70 7.22
CA ASN A 20 6.85 7.61 6.44
C ASN A 20 5.52 6.97 6.08
N SER A 21 5.55 5.71 5.64
CA SER A 21 4.34 4.95 5.31
C SER A 21 3.41 4.82 6.52
N LEU A 22 3.96 4.66 7.74
CA LEU A 22 3.19 4.57 8.96
C LEU A 22 2.55 5.92 9.35
N VAL A 23 3.28 7.03 9.22
CA VAL A 23 2.73 8.38 9.42
C VAL A 23 1.60 8.65 8.42
N HIS A 24 1.78 8.25 7.17
CA HIS A 24 0.75 8.41 6.14
C HIS A 24 -0.46 7.50 6.40
N LEU A 25 -0.25 6.22 6.73
CA LEU A 25 -1.31 5.27 7.11
C LEU A 25 -2.13 5.80 8.29
N ALA A 26 -1.50 6.51 9.23
CA ALA A 26 -2.20 7.08 10.39
C ALA A 26 -3.36 8.02 9.98
N LEU A 27 -3.31 8.62 8.80
CA LEU A 27 -4.37 9.48 8.25
C LEU A 27 -5.56 8.69 7.67
N TYR A 28 -5.42 7.38 7.50
CA TYR A 28 -6.42 6.49 6.90
C TYR A 28 -6.88 5.36 7.83
N LEU A 29 -6.47 5.38 9.09
CA LEU A 29 -6.87 4.37 10.08
C LEU A 29 -8.38 4.30 10.31
N ASN A 30 -9.12 5.33 9.95
CA ASN A 30 -10.58 5.31 9.98
C ASN A 30 -11.22 4.60 8.78
N LEU A 31 -10.46 4.32 7.73
CA LEU A 31 -10.92 3.67 6.50
C LEU A 31 -10.49 2.21 6.36
N LEU A 32 -9.61 1.75 7.26
CA LEU A 32 -9.11 0.37 7.33
C LEU A 32 -9.25 -0.16 8.76
N ASP A 33 -9.56 -1.45 8.89
CA ASP A 33 -9.52 -2.15 10.17
C ASP A 33 -8.11 -2.72 10.35
N VAL A 34 -7.18 -1.85 10.78
CA VAL A 34 -5.81 -2.25 11.08
C VAL A 34 -5.80 -2.93 12.45
N GLU A 35 -5.79 -4.26 12.46
CA GLU A 35 -5.90 -5.07 13.66
C GLU A 35 -4.59 -5.17 14.45
N ALA A 36 -3.45 -5.10 13.74
CA ALA A 36 -2.13 -5.06 14.36
C ALA A 36 -1.11 -4.33 13.47
N VAL A 37 -0.13 -3.72 14.13
CA VAL A 37 1.14 -3.25 13.56
C VAL A 37 2.25 -4.00 14.30
N VAL A 38 3.06 -4.76 13.56
CA VAL A 38 3.97 -5.74 14.12
C VAL A 38 5.39 -5.46 13.65
N TYR A 39 6.29 -5.21 14.59
CA TYR A 39 7.72 -5.13 14.26
C TYR A 39 8.22 -6.48 13.73
N THR A 40 9.03 -6.45 12.69
CA THR A 40 9.67 -7.62 12.10
C THR A 40 11.13 -7.33 11.78
N ALA A 41 11.84 -8.22 11.12
CA ALA A 41 13.18 -8.00 10.61
C ALA A 41 13.21 -8.20 9.09
N SER A 42 14.23 -7.64 8.44
CA SER A 42 14.55 -7.91 7.05
C SER A 42 16.06 -7.97 6.83
N GLN A 43 16.48 -8.16 5.57
CA GLN A 43 17.89 -8.03 5.20
C GLN A 43 18.44 -6.60 5.40
N TYR A 44 17.56 -5.61 5.58
CA TYR A 44 17.95 -4.20 5.72
C TYR A 44 17.98 -3.75 7.18
N HIS A 45 17.17 -4.35 8.04
CA HIS A 45 17.07 -4.00 9.46
C HIS A 45 16.85 -5.22 10.34
N PHE A 46 17.68 -5.40 11.35
CA PHE A 46 17.48 -6.35 12.43
C PHE A 46 18.23 -5.96 13.70
N LEU A 47 17.66 -6.27 14.86
CA LEU A 47 18.15 -5.81 16.16
C LEU A 47 19.28 -6.68 16.73
N GLY A 48 19.39 -7.93 16.29
CA GLY A 48 20.22 -8.93 16.95
C GLY A 48 19.61 -9.49 18.24
N ASP A 49 20.23 -10.51 18.78
CA ASP A 49 19.91 -11.10 20.08
C ASP A 49 21.02 -10.87 21.13
N GLY A 50 22.06 -10.14 20.77
CA GLY A 50 23.23 -9.86 21.61
C GLY A 50 24.22 -11.00 21.75
N VAL A 51 23.93 -12.19 21.17
CA VAL A 51 24.72 -13.41 21.35
C VAL A 51 25.22 -13.97 20.02
N HIS A 52 24.30 -14.20 19.06
CA HIS A 52 24.60 -14.88 17.81
C HIS A 52 24.93 -13.89 16.67
N THR A 53 25.41 -14.44 15.59
CA THR A 53 25.56 -13.73 14.31
C THR A 53 24.43 -14.17 13.37
N LEU A 54 24.17 -13.37 12.33
CA LEU A 54 23.19 -13.70 11.30
C LEU A 54 23.44 -15.08 10.68
N GLY A 55 24.69 -15.41 10.36
CA GLY A 55 25.05 -16.69 9.74
C GLY A 55 24.86 -17.91 10.64
N GLU A 56 24.86 -17.72 11.96
CA GLU A 56 24.56 -18.80 12.93
C GLU A 56 23.06 -19.06 13.02
N VAL A 57 22.22 -18.01 12.95
CA VAL A 57 20.76 -18.11 13.09
C VAL A 57 20.09 -18.41 11.75
N ASN A 58 20.48 -17.74 10.68
CA ASN A 58 19.95 -17.95 9.34
C ASN A 58 21.05 -18.40 8.37
N PRO A 59 21.31 -19.73 8.23
CA PRO A 59 22.33 -20.22 7.32
C PRO A 59 22.00 -19.97 5.84
N HIS A 60 20.78 -19.61 5.50
CA HIS A 60 20.29 -19.36 4.14
C HIS A 60 20.32 -17.89 3.74
N TRP A 61 20.79 -16.98 4.61
CA TRP A 61 20.85 -15.54 4.33
C TRP A 61 21.52 -15.18 3.01
N ARG A 62 22.35 -16.07 2.46
CA ARG A 62 23.07 -15.87 1.19
C ARG A 62 22.26 -16.15 -0.06
N THR A 63 21.13 -16.86 0.04
CA THR A 63 20.39 -17.32 -1.16
C THR A 63 19.91 -16.18 -2.03
N LYS A 64 19.73 -14.97 -1.47
CA LYS A 64 19.28 -13.79 -2.22
C LYS A 64 20.32 -12.68 -2.34
N GLY A 65 21.47 -12.81 -1.70
CA GLY A 65 22.50 -11.79 -1.67
C GLY A 65 22.04 -10.55 -0.90
N ARG A 66 22.76 -10.20 0.16
CA ARG A 66 22.54 -8.93 0.86
C ARG A 66 22.94 -7.79 -0.06
N ARG A 67 22.05 -6.86 -0.31
CA ARG A 67 22.38 -5.62 -1.01
C ARG A 67 23.16 -4.73 -0.04
N SER A 68 24.35 -4.30 -0.45
CA SER A 68 25.03 -3.27 0.31
C SER A 68 24.30 -1.93 0.11
N TYR A 69 24.41 -1.04 1.09
CA TYR A 69 23.84 0.31 1.05
C TYR A 69 24.29 1.16 -0.13
N GLU A 70 25.40 0.81 -0.72
CA GLU A 70 25.91 1.46 -1.92
C GLU A 70 25.23 0.87 -3.16
N TRP A 71 23.94 0.82 -3.13
CA TRP A 71 23.03 0.30 -4.15
C TRP A 71 23.38 0.63 -5.59
N ALA A 72 23.98 1.75 -5.74
CA ALA A 72 24.16 2.33 -7.05
C ALA A 72 25.33 1.73 -7.82
N VAL A 73 26.18 0.91 -7.21
CA VAL A 73 27.50 0.69 -7.78
C VAL A 73 27.94 -0.77 -7.85
N VAL A 74 27.29 -1.70 -7.16
CA VAL A 74 27.78 -3.07 -7.10
C VAL A 74 26.74 -4.06 -7.61
N PRO A 75 27.08 -4.90 -8.59
CA PRO A 75 26.27 -6.07 -8.94
C PRO A 75 26.11 -6.95 -7.69
N HIS A 76 24.94 -7.47 -7.52
CA HIS A 76 24.35 -8.25 -6.43
C HIS A 76 25.23 -9.43 -5.94
N GLU A 77 26.46 -9.21 -5.55
CA GLU A 77 27.25 -10.22 -4.86
C GLU A 77 26.97 -10.13 -3.36
N PRO A 78 26.72 -11.27 -2.69
CA PRO A 78 26.55 -11.31 -1.25
C PRO A 78 27.78 -10.71 -0.57
N ASP A 79 27.58 -9.79 0.38
CA ASP A 79 28.65 -9.37 1.25
C ASP A 79 29.13 -10.58 2.08
N PRO A 80 30.36 -11.05 1.89
CA PRO A 80 30.86 -12.23 2.60
C PRO A 80 30.92 -12.03 4.12
N LEU A 81 30.94 -10.79 4.59
CA LEU A 81 30.96 -10.44 6.01
C LEU A 81 29.58 -10.29 6.63
N ALA A 82 28.51 -10.27 5.82
CA ALA A 82 27.16 -10.10 6.34
C ALA A 82 26.77 -11.21 7.32
N GLY A 83 27.27 -12.43 7.13
CA GLY A 83 27.05 -13.53 8.08
C GLY A 83 27.67 -13.33 9.46
N GLU A 84 28.60 -12.40 9.62
CA GLU A 84 29.25 -12.06 10.89
C GLU A 84 28.53 -10.96 11.66
N LEU A 85 27.51 -10.34 11.04
CA LEU A 85 26.75 -9.25 11.67
C LEU A 85 25.93 -9.81 12.85
N ARG A 86 25.95 -9.06 13.95
CA ARG A 86 25.12 -9.35 15.15
C ARG A 86 23.87 -8.51 15.20
N GLU A 87 23.88 -7.35 14.57
CA GLU A 87 22.77 -6.42 14.36
C GLU A 87 23.02 -5.69 13.04
N TYR A 88 21.98 -5.15 12.45
CA TYR A 88 22.13 -4.35 11.22
C TYR A 88 21.08 -3.25 11.18
N ARG A 89 21.56 -1.98 11.21
CA ARG A 89 20.72 -0.78 11.19
C ARG A 89 19.58 -0.87 12.22
N PRO A 90 19.87 -1.13 13.49
CA PRO A 90 18.84 -1.32 14.50
C PRO A 90 17.95 -0.09 14.58
N PHE A 91 16.64 -0.29 14.50
CA PHE A 91 15.66 0.77 14.63
C PHE A 91 15.42 1.13 16.11
N PRO A 92 14.94 2.36 16.43
CA PRO A 92 14.65 2.76 17.79
C PRO A 92 13.55 1.91 18.41
N GLU A 93 13.81 1.31 19.56
CA GLU A 93 12.80 0.59 20.32
C GLU A 93 11.60 1.49 20.65
N HIS A 94 10.39 0.93 20.62
CA HIS A 94 9.14 1.62 20.92
C HIS A 94 8.83 2.86 20.07
N TRP A 95 9.39 2.95 18.85
CA TRP A 95 9.15 4.10 17.98
C TRP A 95 7.66 4.22 17.58
N ILE A 96 7.00 3.08 17.29
CA ILE A 96 5.59 3.03 16.90
C ILE A 96 4.69 3.45 18.06
N GLU A 97 4.93 2.90 19.25
CA GLU A 97 4.17 3.25 20.46
C GLU A 97 4.37 4.74 20.82
N SER A 98 5.58 5.26 20.59
CA SER A 98 5.86 6.68 20.78
C SER A 98 5.08 7.55 19.78
N LEU A 99 4.99 7.13 18.50
CA LEU A 99 4.18 7.80 17.49
C LEU A 99 2.71 7.88 17.92
N TRP A 100 2.14 6.76 18.40
CA TRP A 100 0.75 6.71 18.84
C TRP A 100 0.49 7.53 20.09
N SER A 101 1.37 7.44 21.10
CA SER A 101 1.17 8.10 22.38
C SER A 101 1.45 9.61 22.36
N ASN A 102 2.25 10.09 21.40
CA ASN A 102 2.64 11.49 21.33
C ASN A 102 2.00 12.20 20.11
N GLU A 103 2.50 11.94 18.91
CA GLU A 103 2.15 12.74 17.74
C GLU A 103 0.72 12.44 17.26
N TYR A 104 0.36 11.15 17.18
CA TYR A 104 -1.01 10.77 16.80
C TYR A 104 -2.02 11.19 17.87
N ALA A 105 -1.69 11.06 19.15
CA ALA A 105 -2.56 11.49 20.24
C ALA A 105 -2.86 13.00 20.19
N GLN A 106 -1.92 13.82 19.74
CA GLN A 106 -2.13 15.26 19.56
C GLN A 106 -2.97 15.56 18.32
N ALA A 107 -2.85 14.77 17.24
CA ALA A 107 -3.62 14.94 16.03
C ALA A 107 -5.03 14.34 16.13
N TRP A 108 -5.22 13.30 16.94
CA TRP A 108 -6.45 12.51 17.01
C TRP A 108 -7.75 13.32 17.18
N PRO A 109 -7.83 14.35 18.07
CA PRO A 109 -9.06 15.11 18.21
C PRO A 109 -9.50 15.82 16.94
N GLN A 110 -8.55 16.36 16.17
CA GLN A 110 -8.85 17.05 14.90
C GLN A 110 -9.12 16.04 13.77
N LEU A 111 -8.39 14.93 13.71
CA LEU A 111 -8.67 13.83 12.79
C LEU A 111 -10.10 13.32 12.98
N GLN A 112 -10.52 13.10 14.25
CA GLN A 112 -11.87 12.65 14.56
C GLN A 112 -12.94 13.68 14.19
N ALA A 113 -12.71 14.95 14.52
CA ALA A 113 -13.65 16.02 14.17
C ALA A 113 -13.84 16.16 12.64
N ASN A 114 -12.77 16.00 11.88
CA ASN A 114 -12.83 16.02 10.41
C ASN A 114 -13.51 14.76 9.84
N ALA A 115 -13.25 13.57 10.42
CA ALA A 115 -13.98 12.36 10.03
C ALA A 115 -15.48 12.47 10.28
N ASP A 116 -15.88 13.03 11.43
CA ASP A 116 -17.29 13.29 11.75
C ASP A 116 -17.92 14.27 10.74
N ALA A 117 -17.23 15.35 10.38
CA ALA A 117 -17.66 16.31 9.38
C ALA A 117 -17.76 15.70 7.98
N ALA A 118 -16.82 14.84 7.64
CA ALA A 118 -16.82 14.10 6.39
C ALA A 118 -17.92 13.01 6.32
N GLY A 119 -18.51 12.61 7.45
CA GLY A 119 -19.41 11.47 7.53
C GLY A 119 -18.69 10.13 7.32
N GLU A 120 -17.40 10.07 7.61
CA GLU A 120 -16.56 8.89 7.57
C GLU A 120 -16.56 8.11 8.89
N PRO A 121 -16.11 6.85 8.93
CA PRO A 121 -15.94 6.08 10.16
C PRO A 121 -15.01 6.79 11.16
N PRO A 122 -15.13 6.49 12.47
CA PRO A 122 -14.27 7.08 13.49
C PRO A 122 -12.84 6.54 13.40
N PHE A 123 -11.89 7.37 13.77
CA PHE A 123 -10.50 6.95 13.95
C PHE A 123 -10.33 6.09 15.22
N PRO A 124 -9.50 5.04 15.19
CA PRO A 124 -9.12 4.34 16.42
C PRO A 124 -8.42 5.30 17.37
N THR A 125 -8.65 5.12 18.67
CA THR A 125 -7.99 5.95 19.68
C THR A 125 -6.49 5.63 19.76
N PRO A 126 -5.65 6.57 20.26
CA PRO A 126 -4.24 6.30 20.49
C PRO A 126 -3.99 5.06 21.37
N ALA A 127 -4.82 4.86 22.40
CA ALA A 127 -4.73 3.69 23.28
C ALA A 127 -4.98 2.38 22.51
N GLN A 128 -6.00 2.36 21.63
CA GLN A 128 -6.25 1.19 20.79
C GLN A 128 -5.09 0.89 19.83
N MET A 129 -4.43 1.91 19.29
CA MET A 129 -3.27 1.70 18.41
C MET A 129 -2.05 1.19 19.17
N ILE A 130 -1.84 1.64 20.41
CA ILE A 130 -0.81 1.08 21.30
C ILE A 130 -1.10 -0.40 21.60
N GLU A 131 -2.34 -0.74 21.94
CA GLU A 131 -2.77 -2.12 22.20
C GLU A 131 -2.67 -3.03 20.97
N ARG A 132 -2.65 -2.46 19.77
CA ARG A 132 -2.50 -3.16 18.48
C ARG A 132 -1.04 -3.20 17.97
N THR A 133 -0.08 -2.74 18.77
CA THR A 133 1.34 -2.74 18.41
C THR A 133 2.05 -3.89 19.11
N PHE A 134 2.72 -4.75 18.34
CA PHE A 134 3.33 -5.98 18.86
C PHE A 134 4.76 -6.16 18.34
N VAL A 135 5.56 -6.89 19.09
CA VAL A 135 6.90 -7.28 18.68
C VAL A 135 6.85 -8.69 18.07
N GLY A 136 7.31 -8.79 16.84
CA GLY A 136 7.48 -10.03 16.09
C GLY A 136 8.91 -10.56 16.12
N ASN A 137 9.34 -11.20 15.06
CA ASN A 137 10.68 -11.77 14.94
C ASN A 137 11.65 -10.70 14.43
N VAL A 138 12.25 -9.94 15.35
CA VAL A 138 13.08 -8.75 15.07
C VAL A 138 14.58 -9.01 15.17
N ALA A 139 14.99 -10.18 15.69
CA ALA A 139 16.39 -10.42 16.00
C ALA A 139 17.27 -10.59 14.76
N PHE A 140 16.80 -11.32 13.74
CA PHE A 140 17.55 -11.53 12.50
C PHE A 140 16.62 -11.67 11.30
N GLU A 141 17.13 -11.33 10.12
CA GLU A 141 16.41 -11.60 8.86
C GLU A 141 16.14 -13.10 8.72
N GLY A 142 14.93 -13.46 8.33
CA GLY A 142 14.53 -14.85 8.08
C GLY A 142 14.48 -15.75 9.32
N ASP A 143 14.67 -15.20 10.52
CA ASP A 143 14.55 -15.95 11.75
C ASP A 143 13.09 -16.30 12.04
N VAL A 144 12.82 -17.61 12.12
CA VAL A 144 11.50 -18.18 12.42
C VAL A 144 11.56 -19.18 13.59
N THR A 145 12.62 -19.15 14.39
CA THR A 145 12.88 -20.16 15.42
C THR A 145 11.88 -20.10 16.57
N GLU A 146 11.54 -18.90 17.01
CA GLU A 146 10.70 -18.70 18.19
C GLU A 146 9.35 -18.08 17.82
N GLU A 147 8.29 -18.57 18.46
CA GLU A 147 6.99 -17.91 18.42
C GLU A 147 7.04 -16.64 19.25
N THR A 148 6.72 -15.51 18.65
CA THR A 148 6.66 -14.20 19.29
C THR A 148 5.23 -13.77 19.55
N GLU A 149 5.03 -12.68 20.32
CA GLU A 149 3.70 -12.10 20.51
C GLU A 149 3.09 -11.67 19.17
N GLY A 150 3.87 -11.00 18.30
CA GLY A 150 3.42 -10.59 16.98
C GLY A 150 3.04 -11.77 16.07
N SER A 151 3.85 -12.83 16.03
CA SER A 151 3.50 -14.02 15.24
C SER A 151 2.25 -14.73 15.77
N ARG A 152 2.02 -14.71 17.10
CA ARG A 152 0.82 -15.27 17.71
C ARG A 152 -0.45 -14.51 17.32
N VAL A 153 -0.40 -13.16 17.40
CA VAL A 153 -1.52 -12.30 17.00
C VAL A 153 -1.89 -12.53 15.53
N ILE A 154 -0.90 -12.64 14.65
CA ILE A 154 -1.14 -12.98 13.23
C ILE A 154 -1.79 -14.36 13.09
N ALA A 155 -1.28 -15.38 13.80
CA ALA A 155 -1.85 -16.73 13.75
C ALA A 155 -3.29 -16.77 14.26
N ASP A 156 -3.59 -16.06 15.33
CA ASP A 156 -4.93 -15.96 15.93
C ASP A 156 -5.90 -15.25 14.98
N ALA A 157 -5.50 -14.17 14.33
CA ALA A 157 -6.30 -13.46 13.33
C ALA A 157 -6.57 -14.32 12.07
N ILE A 158 -5.60 -15.13 11.64
CA ILE A 158 -5.80 -16.11 10.56
C ILE A 158 -6.86 -17.14 10.95
N MET A 159 -6.84 -17.59 12.19
CA MET A 159 -7.67 -18.70 12.69
C MET A 159 -8.96 -18.27 13.36
N ASP A 160 -9.25 -16.96 13.50
CA ASP A 160 -10.49 -16.47 14.08
C ASP A 160 -11.72 -16.74 13.16
N ASP A 161 -12.92 -16.52 13.67
CA ASP A 161 -14.17 -16.77 12.96
C ASP A 161 -14.67 -15.58 12.11
N ASP A 162 -13.93 -14.50 12.02
CA ASP A 162 -14.28 -13.38 11.13
C ASP A 162 -14.20 -13.83 9.66
N PRO A 163 -15.31 -13.75 8.91
CA PRO A 163 -15.36 -14.23 7.52
C PRO A 163 -14.68 -13.28 6.52
N ARG A 164 -14.34 -12.06 6.94
CA ARG A 164 -13.69 -11.07 6.06
C ARG A 164 -12.29 -11.54 5.65
N THR A 165 -11.90 -11.18 4.45
CA THR A 165 -10.50 -11.35 4.00
C THR A 165 -9.55 -10.60 4.94
N LEU A 166 -8.49 -11.28 5.36
CA LEU A 166 -7.39 -10.71 6.13
C LEU A 166 -6.22 -10.42 5.19
N TRP A 167 -5.86 -9.16 5.10
CA TRP A 167 -4.71 -8.71 4.34
C TRP A 167 -3.47 -8.61 5.25
N LEU A 168 -2.43 -9.36 4.93
CA LEU A 168 -1.13 -9.29 5.59
C LEU A 168 -0.23 -8.40 4.73
N LEU A 169 0.08 -7.22 5.23
CA LEU A 169 0.87 -6.20 4.55
C LEU A 169 2.31 -6.32 5.03
N SER A 170 3.16 -6.91 4.18
CA SER A 170 4.58 -7.12 4.51
C SER A 170 5.40 -5.92 4.03
N TRP A 171 5.83 -5.11 4.96
CA TRP A 171 6.68 -3.94 4.72
C TRP A 171 8.16 -4.25 4.92
N GLY A 172 8.47 -5.39 5.49
CA GLY A 172 9.81 -5.91 5.69
C GLY A 172 9.92 -7.38 5.30
N GLY A 173 10.70 -8.14 6.04
CA GLY A 173 10.80 -9.59 5.86
C GLY A 173 9.49 -10.32 6.16
N MET A 174 9.36 -11.50 5.60
CA MET A 174 8.21 -12.38 5.81
C MET A 174 8.32 -13.23 7.10
N ASN A 175 9.44 -13.18 7.82
CA ASN A 175 9.77 -14.10 8.90
C ASN A 175 8.68 -14.18 9.99
N THR A 176 8.12 -13.06 10.44
CA THR A 176 7.06 -13.05 11.46
C THR A 176 5.74 -13.65 10.93
N ILE A 177 5.36 -13.34 9.68
CA ILE A 177 4.20 -13.94 9.03
C ILE A 177 4.42 -15.46 8.84
N VAL A 178 5.61 -15.86 8.38
CA VAL A 178 5.96 -17.27 8.21
C VAL A 178 5.98 -18.00 9.55
N ARG A 179 6.50 -17.37 10.63
CA ARG A 179 6.43 -17.98 11.98
C ARG A 179 4.98 -18.22 12.41
N ALA A 180 4.08 -17.28 12.14
CA ALA A 180 2.65 -17.47 12.42
C ALA A 180 2.07 -18.68 11.65
N LEU A 181 2.38 -18.79 10.35
CA LEU A 181 1.97 -19.94 9.53
C LEU A 181 2.58 -21.26 10.03
N MET A 182 3.84 -21.25 10.47
CA MET A 182 4.48 -22.41 11.08
C MET A 182 3.79 -22.83 12.38
N SER A 183 3.41 -21.88 13.24
CA SER A 183 2.66 -22.18 14.48
C SER A 183 1.32 -22.86 14.19
N ILE A 184 0.61 -22.40 13.14
CA ILE A 184 -0.61 -23.08 12.67
C ILE A 184 -0.30 -24.49 12.18
N ALA A 185 0.75 -24.68 11.37
CA ALA A 185 1.14 -25.99 10.87
C ALA A 185 1.60 -26.93 11.99
N GLU A 186 2.38 -26.48 12.96
CA GLU A 186 2.79 -27.25 14.13
C GLU A 186 1.60 -27.79 14.91
N ARG A 187 0.53 -27.01 15.01
CA ARG A 187 -0.70 -27.38 15.70
C ARG A 187 -1.55 -28.39 14.94
N TYR A 188 -1.61 -28.28 13.60
CA TYR A 188 -2.62 -29.00 12.81
C TYR A 188 -2.04 -29.98 11.78
N ARG A 189 -0.78 -29.88 11.32
CA ARG A 189 -0.22 -30.69 10.21
C ARG A 189 -0.30 -32.20 10.45
N ALA A 190 -0.19 -32.64 11.70
CA ALA A 190 -0.29 -34.05 12.07
C ALA A 190 -1.72 -34.53 12.37
N THR A 191 -2.73 -33.67 12.17
CA THR A 191 -4.13 -33.97 12.49
C THR A 191 -4.98 -34.15 11.22
N PRO A 192 -6.16 -34.79 11.30
CA PRO A 192 -7.07 -34.91 10.17
C PRO A 192 -7.63 -33.56 9.67
N GLU A 193 -7.56 -32.50 10.48
CA GLU A 193 -8.06 -31.17 10.19
C GLU A 193 -7.15 -30.40 9.21
N TRP A 194 -5.91 -30.81 9.02
CA TRP A 194 -4.92 -30.07 8.25
C TRP A 194 -5.40 -29.58 6.86
N PRO A 195 -6.01 -30.43 6.00
CA PRO A 195 -6.51 -29.95 4.71
C PRO A 195 -7.56 -28.85 4.83
N THR A 196 -8.42 -28.92 5.86
CA THR A 196 -9.46 -27.90 6.13
C THR A 196 -8.79 -26.58 6.60
N VAL A 197 -7.77 -26.67 7.43
CA VAL A 197 -7.01 -25.51 7.91
C VAL A 197 -6.29 -24.83 6.74
N GLN A 198 -5.63 -25.59 5.87
CA GLN A 198 -5.00 -25.02 4.67
C GLN A 198 -6.02 -24.29 3.79
N GLN A 199 -7.18 -24.91 3.52
CA GLN A 199 -8.24 -24.26 2.72
C GLN A 199 -8.77 -23.00 3.38
N ARG A 200 -8.90 -22.98 4.70
CA ARG A 200 -9.28 -21.76 5.45
C ARG A 200 -8.26 -20.65 5.24
N VAL A 201 -6.97 -20.95 5.35
CA VAL A 201 -5.88 -19.99 5.11
C VAL A 201 -5.97 -19.44 3.68
N TYR A 202 -6.09 -20.30 2.67
CA TYR A 202 -6.18 -19.88 1.26
C TYR A 202 -7.40 -19.01 0.95
N GLN A 203 -8.52 -19.28 1.59
CA GLN A 203 -9.76 -18.51 1.39
C GLN A 203 -9.69 -17.14 2.09
N LYS A 204 -9.12 -17.09 3.29
CA LYS A 204 -9.16 -15.93 4.17
C LYS A 204 -7.98 -14.98 3.97
N VAL A 205 -6.77 -15.50 3.76
CA VAL A 205 -5.55 -14.72 3.78
C VAL A 205 -5.17 -14.23 2.38
N ARG A 206 -4.76 -12.96 2.32
CA ARG A 206 -4.07 -12.36 1.18
C ARG A 206 -2.79 -11.70 1.68
N VAL A 207 -1.69 -11.95 1.02
CA VAL A 207 -0.42 -11.28 1.32
C VAL A 207 -0.18 -10.22 0.27
N MET A 208 0.12 -9.01 0.72
CA MET A 208 0.58 -7.93 -0.14
C MET A 208 1.91 -7.44 0.40
N GLY A 209 2.95 -7.62 -0.39
CA GLY A 209 4.29 -7.17 -0.08
C GLY A 209 4.72 -6.06 -1.03
N VAL A 210 5.74 -5.32 -0.61
CA VAL A 210 6.54 -4.51 -1.51
C VAL A 210 7.07 -5.39 -2.63
N ALA A 211 7.36 -4.85 -3.78
CA ALA A 211 7.67 -5.56 -5.04
C ALA A 211 8.62 -6.78 -4.90
N ASP A 212 9.36 -6.85 -3.81
CA ASP A 212 10.21 -7.96 -3.40
C ASP A 212 10.01 -8.38 -1.93
N GLY A 213 8.81 -8.12 -1.37
CA GLY A 213 8.51 -8.46 0.03
C GLY A 213 8.83 -9.89 0.41
N VAL A 214 8.72 -10.81 -0.55
CA VAL A 214 9.26 -12.16 -0.43
C VAL A 214 10.79 -12.17 -0.57
N GLY A 215 11.40 -11.10 -1.11
CA GLY A 215 12.82 -10.90 -1.33
C GLY A 215 13.56 -10.24 -0.19
N GLN A 216 12.88 -9.70 0.81
CA GLN A 216 13.53 -9.05 1.93
C GLN A 216 14.06 -10.02 3.00
N ASP A 217 13.63 -11.28 2.97
CA ASP A 217 14.25 -12.42 3.65
C ASP A 217 13.96 -13.70 2.86
N ASN A 218 14.48 -14.83 3.32
CA ASN A 218 14.29 -16.13 2.68
C ASN A 218 13.26 -17.02 3.37
N SER A 219 12.61 -16.56 4.42
CA SER A 219 11.76 -17.39 5.29
C SER A 219 10.58 -18.02 4.54
N TRP A 220 9.97 -17.29 3.60
CA TRP A 220 8.89 -17.84 2.78
C TRP A 220 9.38 -19.03 1.93
N LEU A 221 10.50 -18.86 1.24
CA LEU A 221 11.04 -19.89 0.34
C LEU A 221 11.48 -21.13 1.11
N ASP A 222 12.07 -20.94 2.30
CA ASP A 222 12.62 -22.03 3.09
C ASP A 222 11.58 -22.77 3.93
N HIS A 223 10.51 -22.08 4.36
CA HIS A 223 9.55 -22.64 5.30
C HIS A 223 8.09 -22.48 4.87
N GLY A 224 7.65 -21.27 4.49
CA GLY A 224 6.24 -20.96 4.26
C GLY A 224 5.66 -21.68 3.07
N ARG A 225 6.40 -21.73 1.94
CA ARG A 225 5.95 -22.30 0.68
C ARG A 225 5.64 -23.80 0.76
N GLU A 226 6.40 -24.56 1.52
CA GLU A 226 6.12 -25.99 1.72
C GLU A 226 4.82 -26.21 2.49
N LEU A 227 4.54 -25.36 3.47
CA LEU A 227 3.37 -25.49 4.36
C LEU A 227 2.08 -25.00 3.69
N PHE A 228 2.15 -23.92 2.93
CA PHE A 228 1.00 -23.28 2.30
C PHE A 228 1.26 -22.94 0.82
N PRO A 229 1.44 -23.96 -0.05
CA PRO A 229 1.86 -23.75 -1.44
C PRO A 229 0.87 -22.96 -2.31
N GLU A 230 -0.40 -22.86 -1.92
CA GLU A 230 -1.44 -22.13 -2.67
C GLU A 230 -1.71 -20.74 -2.08
N LEU A 231 -0.92 -20.27 -1.11
CA LEU A 231 -1.08 -18.91 -0.57
C LEU A 231 -0.78 -17.88 -1.67
N ILE A 232 -1.69 -16.94 -1.84
CA ILE A 232 -1.65 -15.99 -2.94
C ILE A 232 -1.03 -14.68 -2.48
N PHE A 233 -0.07 -14.21 -3.25
CA PHE A 233 0.55 -12.90 -3.13
C PHE A 233 -0.05 -11.93 -4.14
N TRP A 234 -0.41 -10.74 -3.65
CA TRP A 234 -0.87 -9.65 -4.47
C TRP A 234 0.24 -8.63 -4.65
N ARG A 235 0.33 -8.05 -5.83
CA ARG A 235 1.33 -7.05 -6.17
C ARG A 235 0.70 -5.90 -6.96
N THR A 236 1.15 -4.69 -6.67
CA THR A 236 0.80 -3.51 -7.44
C THR A 236 1.78 -3.30 -8.59
N PRO A 237 1.35 -2.75 -9.73
CA PRO A 237 2.26 -2.42 -10.83
C PRO A 237 3.12 -1.19 -10.54
N TYR A 238 2.75 -0.40 -9.56
CA TYR A 238 3.39 0.89 -9.25
C TYR A 238 3.85 0.93 -7.79
N MET A 239 5.02 1.48 -7.59
CA MET A 239 5.56 1.81 -6.27
C MET A 239 5.19 3.26 -5.95
N TYR A 240 4.34 3.48 -4.95
CA TYR A 240 4.00 4.82 -4.50
C TYR A 240 5.10 5.37 -3.60
N GLY A 241 5.55 6.60 -3.90
CA GLY A 241 6.51 7.29 -3.05
C GLY A 241 7.91 6.68 -3.01
N ASN A 242 8.23 5.81 -3.95
CA ASN A 242 9.58 5.36 -4.15
C ASN A 242 10.29 6.25 -5.18
N TYR A 243 11.61 6.31 -5.13
CA TYR A 243 12.51 7.09 -5.98
C TYR A 243 12.23 6.97 -7.47
N PHE A 244 11.58 5.92 -7.90
CA PHE A 244 11.27 5.66 -9.30
C PHE A 244 9.97 6.32 -9.76
N ASP A 245 9.02 6.54 -8.86
CA ASP A 245 7.66 6.97 -9.24
C ASP A 245 7.56 8.44 -9.61
N ALA A 246 8.43 9.27 -9.07
CA ALA A 246 8.53 10.66 -9.52
C ALA A 246 8.82 10.78 -11.02
N LYS A 247 9.45 9.75 -11.64
CA LYS A 247 9.65 9.68 -13.09
C LYS A 247 8.48 9.09 -13.85
N MET A 248 7.64 8.31 -13.16
CA MET A 248 6.48 7.65 -13.71
C MET A 248 5.21 8.48 -13.51
N ALA A 249 5.30 9.59 -12.77
CA ALA A 249 4.22 10.54 -12.65
C ALA A 249 3.94 11.24 -13.98
N GLN A 250 2.66 11.48 -14.26
CA GLN A 250 2.26 12.33 -15.37
C GLN A 250 2.96 13.70 -15.23
N PRO A 251 3.32 14.36 -16.34
CA PRO A 251 4.01 15.67 -16.27
C PRO A 251 3.27 16.70 -15.43
N ASP A 252 1.96 16.65 -15.37
CA ASP A 252 1.11 17.52 -14.56
C ASP A 252 1.02 17.06 -13.09
N THR A 253 1.33 15.81 -12.77
CA THR A 253 1.34 15.25 -11.41
C THR A 253 2.72 15.35 -10.76
N LEU A 254 3.79 15.33 -11.55
CA LEU A 254 5.16 15.40 -11.04
C LEU A 254 5.41 16.57 -10.06
N PRO A 255 4.86 17.79 -10.24
CA PRO A 255 5.03 18.89 -9.29
C PRO A 255 4.56 18.56 -7.87
N LEU A 256 3.62 17.63 -7.68
CA LEU A 256 3.13 17.23 -6.35
C LEU A 256 4.16 16.41 -5.55
N PHE A 257 5.24 15.98 -6.20
CA PHE A 257 6.35 15.24 -5.59
C PHE A 257 7.63 16.07 -5.47
N LYS A 258 7.64 17.28 -6.03
CA LYS A 258 8.81 18.15 -6.08
C LYS A 258 8.65 19.35 -5.15
N ALA A 259 9.76 19.78 -4.55
CA ALA A 259 9.79 20.99 -3.74
C ALA A 259 9.27 22.21 -4.55
N PRO A 260 8.52 23.14 -3.95
CA PRO A 260 8.20 23.21 -2.51
C PRO A 260 6.88 22.51 -2.11
N TRP A 261 6.20 21.81 -3.02
CA TRP A 261 4.83 21.33 -2.80
C TRP A 261 4.71 20.37 -1.60
N PRO A 262 5.55 19.32 -1.41
CA PRO A 262 5.42 18.41 -0.28
C PRO A 262 5.58 19.11 1.07
N GLU A 263 6.54 20.02 1.20
CA GLU A 263 6.74 20.78 2.42
C GLU A 263 5.52 21.65 2.76
N GLN A 264 5.02 22.40 1.78
CA GLN A 264 3.89 23.33 1.96
C GLN A 264 2.56 22.61 2.21
N ASN A 265 2.37 21.42 1.66
CA ASN A 265 1.08 20.75 1.68
C ASN A 265 1.02 19.57 2.66
N LEU A 266 2.14 18.92 2.96
CA LEU A 266 2.17 17.77 3.86
C LEU A 266 2.67 18.14 5.25
N THR A 267 3.84 18.80 5.37
CA THR A 267 4.48 18.94 6.68
C THR A 267 4.29 20.31 7.33
N GLN A 268 4.24 21.40 6.54
CA GLN A 268 4.18 22.75 7.08
C GLN A 268 2.79 23.08 7.63
N GLY A 269 2.71 23.36 8.93
CA GLY A 269 1.47 23.81 9.56
C GLY A 269 0.46 22.71 9.90
N ASN A 270 0.75 21.44 9.56
CA ASN A 270 -0.15 20.31 9.73
C ASN A 270 0.06 19.52 11.04
N GLY A 271 0.68 20.15 12.03
CA GLY A 271 0.78 19.61 13.39
C GLY A 271 1.88 18.58 13.61
N PRO A 272 1.95 18.03 14.84
CA PRO A 272 3.06 17.16 15.25
C PRO A 272 3.16 15.87 14.45
N LEU A 273 2.02 15.24 14.10
CA LEU A 273 2.03 14.00 13.33
C LEU A 273 2.70 14.20 11.97
N MET A 274 2.28 15.22 11.23
CA MET A 274 2.88 15.51 9.92
C MET A 274 4.30 16.11 10.03
N ALA A 275 4.68 16.66 11.18
CA ALA A 275 6.05 17.05 11.43
C ALA A 275 7.01 15.85 11.53
N ARG A 276 6.52 14.63 11.79
CA ARG A 276 7.32 13.40 11.75
C ARG A 276 7.58 12.89 10.34
N TYR A 277 6.73 13.27 9.37
CA TYR A 277 6.92 12.88 7.98
C TYR A 277 8.19 13.49 7.41
N MET A 278 9.02 12.66 6.78
CA MET A 278 10.35 13.03 6.31
C MET A 278 10.33 13.35 4.81
N LEU A 279 10.97 14.46 4.45
CA LEU A 279 11.19 14.87 3.07
C LEU A 279 12.68 14.82 2.75
N TYR A 280 13.02 14.71 1.48
CA TYR A 280 14.41 14.65 1.07
C TYR A 280 15.20 15.86 1.57
N GLY A 281 16.31 15.60 2.22
CA GLY A 281 17.24 16.66 2.68
C GLY A 281 16.71 17.53 3.83
N ASP A 282 15.62 17.18 4.51
CA ASP A 282 15.05 17.97 5.62
C ASP A 282 15.83 17.81 6.94
N GLY A 283 16.71 16.83 7.02
CA GLY A 283 17.59 16.60 8.18
C GLY A 283 16.95 15.78 9.29
N LYS A 284 15.75 15.25 9.10
CA LYS A 284 15.04 14.39 10.07
C LYS A 284 15.55 12.96 9.93
N VAL A 285 16.71 12.67 10.46
CA VAL A 285 17.28 11.31 10.54
C VAL A 285 17.47 10.93 12.01
N TYR A 286 17.37 9.65 12.33
CA TYR A 286 17.79 9.17 13.63
C TYR A 286 19.19 8.57 13.58
N GLU A 287 19.81 8.45 14.74
CA GLU A 287 21.25 8.31 14.91
C GLU A 287 21.83 7.09 14.18
N ASN A 288 21.09 5.98 14.15
CA ASN A 288 21.55 4.71 13.58
C ASN A 288 21.16 4.52 12.11
N GLU A 289 20.53 5.50 11.49
CA GLU A 289 20.13 5.43 10.10
C GLU A 289 21.22 5.95 9.17
N PRO A 290 21.94 5.07 8.46
CA PRO A 290 23.00 5.46 7.55
C PRO A 290 22.53 5.88 6.17
N GLU A 291 21.23 5.90 5.88
CA GLU A 291 20.70 6.31 4.58
C GLU A 291 20.99 7.78 4.27
N ARG A 292 22.29 8.06 4.16
CA ARG A 292 22.87 9.38 3.97
C ARG A 292 22.33 10.11 2.76
N PHE A 293 21.90 9.36 1.76
CA PHE A 293 21.43 9.91 0.51
C PHE A 293 19.94 10.21 0.53
N GLN A 294 19.19 9.58 1.41
CA GLN A 294 17.76 9.82 1.50
C GLN A 294 17.48 11.07 2.32
N PHE A 295 18.21 11.29 3.42
CA PHE A 295 17.83 12.24 4.45
C PHE A 295 18.83 13.37 4.69
N GLY A 296 19.38 13.96 3.67
CA GLY A 296 19.99 15.28 3.81
C GLY A 296 21.49 15.36 3.76
N LYS A 297 22.20 14.29 3.50
CA LYS A 297 23.66 14.38 3.30
C LYS A 297 24.07 14.48 1.83
N HIS A 298 23.22 14.11 0.89
CA HIS A 298 23.47 14.20 -0.54
C HIS A 298 22.26 14.79 -1.26
N ALA A 299 22.49 15.86 -1.99
CA ALA A 299 21.47 16.52 -2.79
C ALA A 299 21.21 15.82 -4.13
N ARG A 300 21.86 14.69 -4.40
CA ARG A 300 21.79 14.01 -5.67
C ARG A 300 22.05 12.52 -5.51
N LEU A 301 21.14 11.72 -6.02
CA LEU A 301 21.30 10.28 -6.17
C LEU A 301 21.48 9.95 -7.64
N ASP A 302 22.65 9.47 -7.99
CA ASP A 302 22.90 8.82 -9.26
C ASP A 302 22.68 7.32 -9.06
N TRP A 303 21.47 6.85 -9.34
CA TRP A 303 21.19 5.43 -9.41
C TRP A 303 21.85 4.86 -10.66
N GLY A 304 23.00 4.21 -10.49
CA GLY A 304 23.75 3.59 -11.58
C GLY A 304 23.14 2.32 -12.15
N LEU A 305 21.81 2.22 -12.13
CA LEU A 305 21.10 1.14 -12.80
C LEU A 305 21.21 1.33 -14.30
N GLU A 306 21.75 0.35 -15.00
CA GLU A 306 21.93 0.38 -16.44
C GLU A 306 20.57 0.59 -17.13
N GLY A 307 20.46 1.63 -17.95
CA GLY A 307 19.25 2.01 -18.65
C GLY A 307 18.24 2.87 -17.86
N VAL A 308 18.50 3.18 -16.61
CA VAL A 308 17.68 4.10 -15.81
C VAL A 308 18.38 5.45 -15.71
N PRO A 309 17.78 6.57 -16.16
CA PRO A 309 18.37 7.89 -16.01
C PRO A 309 18.57 8.22 -14.52
N ALA A 310 19.70 8.82 -14.19
CA ALA A 310 19.98 9.28 -12.83
C ALA A 310 18.84 10.16 -12.30
N MET A 311 18.37 9.88 -11.06
CA MET A 311 17.38 10.71 -10.41
C MET A 311 18.05 11.86 -9.67
N GLN A 312 17.45 13.03 -9.79
CA GLN A 312 17.90 14.23 -9.09
C GLN A 312 16.84 14.61 -8.07
N PHE A 313 17.25 14.63 -6.81
CA PHE A 313 16.42 15.11 -5.71
C PHE A 313 16.91 16.46 -5.23
N GLU A 314 15.98 17.31 -4.85
CA GLU A 314 16.23 18.58 -4.20
C GLU A 314 15.66 18.54 -2.79
N ARG A 315 16.22 19.37 -1.91
CA ARG A 315 15.70 19.47 -0.55
C ARG A 315 14.23 19.82 -0.55
N GLY A 316 13.42 19.05 0.20
CA GLY A 316 11.97 19.21 0.28
C GLY A 316 11.20 18.38 -0.75
N ASP A 317 11.87 17.61 -1.60
CA ASP A 317 11.19 16.65 -2.47
C ASP A 317 10.54 15.54 -1.64
N PHE A 318 9.45 15.01 -2.15
CA PHE A 318 8.84 13.78 -1.65
C PHE A 318 9.84 12.63 -1.82
N MET A 319 9.94 11.76 -0.79
CA MET A 319 11.09 10.92 -0.81
C MET A 319 10.78 9.44 -0.89
N ALA A 320 10.33 8.85 0.19
CA ALA A 320 10.19 7.41 0.26
C ALA A 320 8.98 7.01 1.10
N GLU A 321 8.12 6.23 0.50
CA GLU A 321 7.05 5.46 1.12
C GLU A 321 6.94 4.13 0.37
N GLY A 322 8.00 3.31 0.44
CA GLY A 322 8.06 2.04 -0.29
C GLY A 322 6.91 1.11 0.05
N ASP A 323 6.34 1.22 1.24
CA ASP A 323 5.37 0.29 1.80
C ASP A 323 3.92 0.75 1.67
N SER A 324 3.69 2.05 1.46
CA SER A 324 2.35 2.61 1.30
C SER A 324 1.57 1.96 0.14
N MET A 325 2.27 1.43 -0.86
CA MET A 325 1.65 0.70 -1.96
C MET A 325 0.90 -0.56 -1.52
N THR A 326 1.11 -1.05 -0.30
CA THR A 326 0.42 -2.25 0.19
C THR A 326 -0.97 -1.95 0.72
N TYR A 327 -1.21 -0.76 1.28
CA TYR A 327 -2.53 -0.39 1.81
C TYR A 327 -3.33 0.54 0.89
N ILE A 328 -2.68 1.35 0.06
CA ILE A 328 -3.36 2.27 -0.86
C ILE A 328 -4.44 1.56 -1.70
N PRO A 329 -4.19 0.38 -2.29
CA PRO A 329 -5.20 -0.34 -3.06
C PRO A 329 -6.42 -0.77 -2.26
N LEU A 330 -6.28 -0.87 -0.93
CA LEU A 330 -7.34 -1.30 -0.02
C LEU A 330 -8.26 -0.14 0.42
N LEU A 331 -7.87 1.10 0.15
CA LEU A 331 -8.66 2.27 0.55
C LEU A 331 -9.98 2.36 -0.22
N PRO A 332 -11.10 2.66 0.45
CA PRO A 332 -12.43 2.65 -0.14
C PRO A 332 -12.73 3.92 -0.94
N PHE A 333 -11.91 4.21 -1.96
CA PHE A 333 -12.11 5.35 -2.85
C PHE A 333 -13.15 5.08 -3.96
N GLY A 334 -13.74 3.89 -3.97
CA GLY A 334 -14.77 3.47 -4.92
C GLY A 334 -14.24 2.73 -6.15
N LEU A 335 -12.93 2.48 -6.22
CA LEU A 335 -12.34 1.56 -7.19
C LEU A 335 -12.45 0.12 -6.68
N ARG A 336 -12.66 -0.85 -7.57
CA ARG A 336 -13.05 -2.22 -7.23
C ARG A 336 -11.96 -3.26 -7.49
N GLY A 337 -10.74 -2.83 -7.79
CA GLY A 337 -9.66 -3.71 -8.25
C GLY A 337 -9.22 -4.80 -7.27
N ILE A 338 -9.53 -4.67 -5.97
CA ILE A 338 -9.26 -5.74 -4.99
C ILE A 338 -10.32 -6.84 -5.00
N ASP A 339 -11.54 -6.54 -5.46
CA ASP A 339 -12.66 -7.48 -5.51
C ASP A 339 -12.76 -8.16 -6.88
N ASP A 340 -12.42 -7.44 -7.93
CA ASP A 340 -12.54 -7.89 -9.31
C ASP A 340 -11.35 -7.38 -10.15
N ARG A 341 -10.55 -8.28 -10.67
CA ARG A 341 -9.35 -7.98 -11.47
C ARG A 341 -9.63 -7.25 -12.80
N GLY A 342 -10.87 -7.20 -13.23
CA GLY A 342 -11.30 -6.40 -14.37
C GLY A 342 -11.31 -4.91 -14.09
N PHE A 343 -11.16 -4.50 -12.82
CA PHE A 343 -11.13 -3.12 -12.38
C PHE A 343 -9.74 -2.69 -11.92
N ASP A 344 -9.56 -1.39 -11.78
CA ASP A 344 -8.36 -0.78 -11.21
C ASP A 344 -8.53 -0.55 -9.69
N THR A 345 -7.39 -0.42 -9.01
CA THR A 345 -7.24 0.19 -7.69
C THR A 345 -6.63 1.59 -7.85
N LEU A 346 -6.41 2.31 -6.74
CA LEU A 346 -5.68 3.58 -6.75
C LEU A 346 -4.24 3.47 -7.28
N LEU A 347 -3.69 2.26 -7.32
CA LEU A 347 -2.38 1.97 -7.92
C LEU A 347 -2.50 1.22 -9.24
N GLY A 348 -3.62 1.38 -9.95
CA GLY A 348 -3.90 0.69 -11.19
C GLY A 348 -4.34 -0.75 -10.99
N ARG A 349 -4.19 -1.56 -12.04
CA ARG A 349 -4.65 -2.96 -12.04
C ARG A 349 -3.69 -3.85 -11.27
N MET A 350 -4.23 -4.57 -10.29
CA MET A 350 -3.45 -5.49 -9.47
C MET A 350 -3.04 -6.74 -10.24
N PHE A 351 -1.85 -7.25 -9.93
CA PHE A 351 -1.38 -8.55 -10.39
C PHE A 351 -1.48 -9.59 -9.28
N LEU A 352 -1.86 -10.81 -9.64
CA LEU A 352 -1.58 -11.96 -8.82
C LEU A 352 -0.21 -12.49 -9.21
N ASP A 353 0.72 -12.46 -8.29
CA ASP A 353 1.87 -13.31 -8.35
C ASP A 353 1.49 -14.68 -7.79
N GLY A 354 1.16 -15.57 -8.70
CA GLY A 354 1.14 -16.97 -8.33
C GLY A 354 2.57 -17.39 -8.05
N HIS A 355 2.93 -17.55 -6.79
CA HIS A 355 4.22 -18.00 -6.28
C HIS A 355 5.44 -17.18 -6.73
N PRO A 356 6.13 -16.53 -5.82
CA PRO A 356 7.42 -15.93 -6.09
C PRO A 356 8.47 -17.04 -6.22
N ASP A 357 8.46 -17.75 -7.35
CA ASP A 357 9.45 -18.77 -7.67
C ASP A 357 10.69 -18.18 -8.35
N SER A 358 10.70 -16.90 -8.64
CA SER A 358 11.84 -16.31 -9.32
C SER A 358 12.79 -15.69 -8.30
N ASP A 359 14.03 -16.15 -8.30
CA ASP A 359 15.17 -15.47 -7.69
C ASP A 359 15.47 -14.11 -8.36
N ALA A 360 14.69 -13.70 -9.33
CA ALA A 360 14.79 -12.40 -9.97
C ALA A 360 14.18 -11.35 -9.03
N PRO A 361 14.86 -10.24 -8.79
CA PRO A 361 14.27 -9.08 -8.14
C PRO A 361 13.16 -8.54 -9.04
N ALA A 362 11.97 -9.04 -8.85
CA ALA A 362 10.81 -8.77 -9.71
C ALA A 362 10.46 -7.26 -9.74
N GLY A 363 10.73 -6.54 -8.66
CA GLY A 363 10.54 -5.11 -8.59
C GLY A 363 11.36 -4.35 -9.62
N LEU A 364 12.65 -4.63 -9.73
CA LEU A 364 13.54 -3.95 -10.68
C LEU A 364 13.28 -4.34 -12.13
N ALA A 365 12.95 -5.61 -12.40
CA ALA A 365 12.59 -6.06 -13.74
C ALA A 365 11.24 -5.50 -14.22
N ALA A 366 10.27 -5.35 -13.32
CA ALA A 366 9.01 -4.70 -13.64
C ALA A 366 9.19 -3.19 -13.90
N LEU A 367 10.08 -2.53 -13.17
CA LEU A 367 10.43 -1.11 -13.34
C LEU A 367 11.19 -0.83 -14.65
N SER A 368 11.91 -1.81 -15.18
CA SER A 368 12.61 -1.71 -16.46
C SER A 368 11.77 -2.13 -17.67
N SER A 369 10.58 -2.66 -17.46
CA SER A 369 9.69 -3.05 -18.54
C SER A 369 9.08 -1.82 -19.23
N PRO A 370 9.05 -1.75 -20.57
CA PRO A 370 8.31 -0.72 -21.29
C PRO A 370 6.81 -0.67 -20.95
N ALA A 371 6.26 -1.75 -20.42
CA ALA A 371 4.87 -1.78 -19.92
C ALA A 371 4.66 -0.97 -18.64
N SER A 372 5.72 -0.68 -17.88
CA SER A 372 5.69 0.23 -16.72
C SER A 372 5.62 1.71 -17.11
N SER A 373 5.61 2.03 -18.41
CA SER A 373 5.40 3.39 -18.91
C SER A 373 3.95 3.89 -18.80
N ASN A 374 3.03 3.04 -18.37
CA ASN A 374 1.65 3.46 -18.10
C ASN A 374 1.63 4.18 -16.74
N LEU A 375 1.68 5.48 -16.84
CA LEU A 375 1.57 6.41 -15.73
C LEU A 375 0.28 6.15 -14.95
N ASN A 376 0.37 6.04 -13.62
CA ASN A 376 -0.79 5.78 -12.78
C ASN A 376 -1.80 6.94 -12.89
N PRO A 377 -3.01 6.73 -13.44
CA PRO A 377 -3.99 7.79 -13.65
C PRO A 377 -4.60 8.32 -12.33
N TYR A 378 -4.46 7.57 -11.24
CA TYR A 378 -5.05 7.89 -9.93
C TYR A 378 -4.08 8.60 -8.98
N LEU A 379 -2.81 8.69 -9.36
CA LEU A 379 -1.74 9.20 -8.49
C LEU A 379 -1.99 10.63 -8.00
N ARG A 380 -2.48 11.52 -8.89
CA ARG A 380 -2.86 12.89 -8.51
C ARG A 380 -3.94 12.90 -7.43
N ALA A 381 -5.02 12.14 -7.66
CA ALA A 381 -6.15 12.10 -6.74
C ALA A 381 -5.74 11.65 -5.35
N TYR A 382 -4.87 10.64 -5.27
CA TYR A 382 -4.37 10.15 -4.00
C TYR A 382 -3.43 11.15 -3.32
N GLN A 383 -2.52 11.78 -4.06
CA GLN A 383 -1.60 12.78 -3.51
C GLN A 383 -2.33 14.04 -3.00
N GLU A 384 -3.37 14.48 -3.71
CA GLU A 384 -4.23 15.59 -3.28
C GLU A 384 -5.06 15.23 -2.04
N ASP A 385 -5.58 14.00 -1.95
CA ASP A 385 -6.29 13.50 -0.76
C ASP A 385 -5.34 13.40 0.45
N PHE A 386 -4.10 12.95 0.25
CA PHE A 386 -3.07 12.96 1.28
C PHE A 386 -2.88 14.38 1.85
N ALA A 387 -2.73 15.38 0.98
CA ALA A 387 -2.57 16.76 1.40
C ALA A 387 -3.82 17.31 2.14
N ALA A 388 -5.03 16.93 1.72
CA ALA A 388 -6.25 17.29 2.42
C ALA A 388 -6.28 16.68 3.84
N ARG A 389 -5.97 15.37 3.96
CA ARG A 389 -5.94 14.67 5.26
C ARG A 389 -4.80 15.12 6.16
N ALA A 390 -3.68 15.54 5.60
CA ALA A 390 -2.61 16.14 6.39
C ALA A 390 -3.08 17.40 7.15
N GLN A 391 -3.96 18.21 6.55
CA GLN A 391 -4.59 19.35 7.26
C GLN A 391 -5.50 18.90 8.41
N TRP A 392 -6.17 17.74 8.28
CA TRP A 392 -7.04 17.23 9.34
C TRP A 392 -6.30 17.01 10.68
N CYS A 393 -4.98 16.86 10.65
CA CYS A 393 -4.18 16.65 11.87
C CYS A 393 -4.16 17.86 12.81
N ALA A 394 -4.42 19.06 12.29
CA ALA A 394 -4.20 20.29 13.06
C ALA A 394 -5.28 21.35 12.88
N HIS A 395 -6.20 21.18 11.93
CA HIS A 395 -7.12 22.25 11.55
C HIS A 395 -8.60 21.88 11.77
N ASP A 396 -9.40 22.93 12.02
CA ASP A 396 -10.84 22.79 12.21
C ASP A 396 -11.53 22.33 10.91
N PRO A 397 -12.56 21.46 11.00
CA PRO A 397 -13.34 21.03 9.85
C PRO A 397 -13.86 22.15 8.96
N ALA A 398 -14.14 23.31 9.53
CA ALA A 398 -14.67 24.47 8.76
C ALA A 398 -13.70 24.99 7.68
N ILE A 399 -12.40 24.70 7.82
CA ILE A 399 -11.39 25.15 6.85
C ILE A 399 -10.76 23.98 6.08
N CYS A 400 -11.00 22.74 6.50
CA CYS A 400 -10.55 21.55 5.80
C CYS A 400 -11.43 21.25 4.58
N SER A 401 -10.94 20.36 3.74
CA SER A 401 -11.67 19.79 2.63
C SER A 401 -12.03 18.34 2.95
N HIS A 402 -13.26 17.95 2.64
CA HIS A 402 -13.75 16.60 2.86
C HIS A 402 -14.19 15.96 1.53
N PRO A 403 -14.03 14.64 1.37
CA PRO A 403 -14.41 13.98 0.13
C PRO A 403 -15.94 13.92 -0.05
N ALA A 404 -16.39 14.07 -1.28
CA ALA A 404 -17.76 13.77 -1.63
C ALA A 404 -18.00 12.25 -1.63
N HIS A 405 -19.22 11.82 -1.29
CA HIS A 405 -19.60 10.41 -1.24
C HIS A 405 -20.52 10.05 -2.41
N VAL A 406 -20.14 9.04 -3.19
CA VAL A 406 -21.07 8.40 -4.14
C VAL A 406 -21.87 7.36 -3.36
N VAL A 407 -23.09 7.73 -2.96
CA VAL A 407 -23.93 6.89 -2.09
C VAL A 407 -24.75 5.86 -2.86
N GLU A 408 -25.03 6.15 -4.13
CA GLU A 408 -25.68 5.23 -5.06
C GLU A 408 -25.07 5.38 -6.45
N VAL A 409 -24.97 4.29 -7.17
CA VAL A 409 -24.59 4.25 -8.57
C VAL A 409 -25.34 3.09 -9.24
N THR A 410 -25.62 3.20 -10.53
CA THR A 410 -26.18 2.12 -11.33
C THR A 410 -25.41 0.81 -11.08
N ALA A 411 -26.14 -0.27 -10.78
CA ALA A 411 -25.53 -1.59 -10.55
C ALA A 411 -24.92 -2.16 -11.84
N ASP A 412 -24.00 -3.11 -11.68
CA ASP A 412 -23.51 -3.92 -12.80
C ASP A 412 -24.68 -4.52 -13.60
N CYS A 413 -24.57 -4.49 -14.92
CA CYS A 413 -25.67 -4.88 -15.78
C CYS A 413 -25.22 -5.59 -17.08
N SER A 414 -26.16 -6.11 -17.82
CA SER A 414 -25.95 -6.69 -19.14
C SER A 414 -26.78 -5.97 -20.19
N ALA A 415 -26.25 -5.86 -21.40
CA ALA A 415 -26.97 -5.32 -22.56
C ALA A 415 -26.55 -6.01 -23.85
N ALA A 416 -27.44 -5.99 -24.85
CA ALA A 416 -27.10 -6.46 -26.17
C ALA A 416 -26.15 -5.47 -26.89
N ALA A 417 -25.43 -5.95 -27.87
CA ALA A 417 -24.65 -5.09 -28.79
C ALA A 417 -25.57 -4.03 -29.42
N GLY A 418 -25.13 -2.78 -29.47
CA GLY A 418 -25.91 -1.62 -29.88
C GLY A 418 -26.92 -1.11 -28.84
N GLY A 419 -27.04 -1.79 -27.69
CA GLY A 419 -27.94 -1.41 -26.61
C GLY A 419 -27.50 -0.14 -25.88
N ARG A 420 -28.47 0.65 -25.41
CA ARG A 420 -28.22 1.86 -24.61
C ARG A 420 -28.51 1.59 -23.13
N ILE A 421 -27.55 1.94 -22.29
CA ILE A 421 -27.64 1.83 -20.82
C ILE A 421 -27.65 3.23 -20.25
N ALA A 422 -28.64 3.54 -19.42
CA ALA A 422 -28.64 4.75 -18.59
C ALA A 422 -27.82 4.49 -17.33
N LEU A 423 -26.95 5.43 -16.98
CA LEU A 423 -26.12 5.45 -15.80
C LEU A 423 -26.52 6.64 -14.94
N THR A 424 -26.76 6.38 -13.67
CA THR A 424 -27.14 7.39 -12.69
C THR A 424 -26.31 7.24 -11.43
N ALA A 425 -26.04 8.35 -10.76
CA ALA A 425 -25.39 8.33 -9.45
C ALA A 425 -25.98 9.40 -8.52
N THR A 426 -25.99 9.10 -7.23
CA THR A 426 -26.31 10.06 -6.17
C THR A 426 -25.03 10.40 -5.41
N VAL A 427 -24.69 11.69 -5.36
CA VAL A 427 -23.49 12.21 -4.72
C VAL A 427 -23.86 13.16 -3.61
N ILE A 428 -23.22 13.03 -2.45
CA ILE A 428 -23.34 13.94 -1.31
C ILE A 428 -21.99 14.62 -1.09
N ASP A 429 -21.98 15.94 -1.12
CA ASP A 429 -20.83 16.76 -0.75
C ASP A 429 -21.02 17.26 0.69
N PRO A 430 -20.22 16.80 1.66
CA PRO A 430 -20.36 17.19 3.07
C PRO A 430 -20.05 18.67 3.30
N ASP A 431 -19.23 19.28 2.44
CA ASP A 431 -18.83 20.68 2.55
C ASP A 431 -19.81 21.67 1.88
N ASP A 432 -20.78 21.17 1.11
CA ASP A 432 -21.73 21.96 0.30
C ASP A 432 -21.04 22.99 -0.64
N LYS A 433 -19.81 22.68 -1.06
CA LYS A 433 -19.02 23.51 -1.99
C LYS A 433 -19.26 23.15 -3.45
N GLY A 434 -19.91 22.00 -3.67
CA GLY A 434 -20.14 21.41 -4.99
C GLY A 434 -18.96 20.57 -5.48
N PHE A 435 -19.21 19.84 -6.52
CA PHE A 435 -18.25 18.92 -7.13
C PHE A 435 -18.34 18.96 -8.66
N ASP A 436 -17.31 18.45 -9.30
CA ASP A 436 -17.29 18.12 -10.71
C ASP A 436 -17.40 16.59 -10.85
N ALA A 437 -18.12 16.13 -11.88
CA ALA A 437 -18.34 14.73 -12.15
C ALA A 437 -17.98 14.40 -13.59
N HIS A 438 -17.31 13.29 -13.80
CA HIS A 438 -16.92 12.81 -15.14
C HIS A 438 -17.00 11.30 -15.21
N TRP A 439 -17.56 10.80 -16.32
CA TRP A 439 -17.58 9.36 -16.61
C TRP A 439 -16.57 9.02 -17.71
N ASP A 440 -15.80 7.97 -17.46
CA ASP A 440 -14.91 7.34 -18.42
C ASP A 440 -15.39 5.92 -18.74
N VAL A 441 -15.03 5.41 -19.90
CA VAL A 441 -15.24 4.02 -20.26
C VAL A 441 -13.94 3.36 -20.67
N ALA A 442 -13.65 2.22 -20.06
CA ALA A 442 -12.52 1.38 -20.41
C ALA A 442 -13.02 -0.02 -20.82
N VAL A 443 -12.20 -0.69 -21.63
CA VAL A 443 -12.43 -2.08 -22.04
C VAL A 443 -11.69 -3.00 -21.07
N ASP A 444 -12.34 -4.07 -20.63
CA ASP A 444 -11.61 -5.14 -19.97
C ASP A 444 -10.59 -5.74 -20.96
N PRO A 445 -9.30 -5.82 -20.63
CA PRO A 445 -8.26 -6.28 -21.54
C PRO A 445 -8.48 -7.69 -22.11
N SER A 446 -9.30 -8.50 -21.45
CA SER A 446 -9.65 -9.85 -21.94
C SER A 446 -10.85 -9.88 -22.87
N GLY A 447 -11.50 -8.71 -23.13
CA GLY A 447 -12.78 -8.61 -23.82
C GLY A 447 -12.72 -7.95 -25.18
N TYR A 448 -13.52 -6.91 -25.36
CA TYR A 448 -13.77 -6.24 -26.63
C TYR A 448 -12.50 -5.81 -27.36
N ALA A 449 -12.31 -6.31 -28.56
CA ALA A 449 -11.17 -6.04 -29.45
C ALA A 449 -11.52 -5.14 -30.65
N GLY A 450 -12.71 -4.52 -30.64
CA GLY A 450 -13.14 -3.63 -31.71
C GLY A 450 -12.39 -2.29 -31.69
N ALA A 451 -12.39 -1.59 -32.82
CA ALA A 451 -11.70 -0.33 -33.03
C ALA A 451 -12.61 0.90 -32.87
N GLN A 452 -13.80 0.75 -32.28
CA GLN A 452 -14.74 1.86 -32.16
C GLN A 452 -14.35 2.78 -31.00
N ASP A 453 -14.45 4.09 -31.23
CA ASP A 453 -14.41 5.07 -30.17
C ASP A 453 -15.56 4.81 -29.20
N LEU A 454 -15.24 4.50 -27.94
CA LEU A 454 -16.22 4.34 -26.90
C LEU A 454 -16.71 5.72 -26.49
N SER A 455 -17.98 5.99 -26.63
CA SER A 455 -18.55 7.30 -26.31
C SER A 455 -19.65 7.22 -25.25
N LEU A 456 -19.64 8.22 -24.40
CA LEU A 456 -20.67 8.46 -23.41
C LEU A 456 -21.50 9.68 -23.82
N TRP A 457 -22.78 9.66 -23.49
CA TRP A 457 -23.64 10.80 -23.73
C TRP A 457 -23.67 11.67 -22.47
N ARG A 458 -23.19 12.92 -22.57
CA ARG A 458 -23.02 13.83 -21.43
C ARG A 458 -22.10 13.24 -20.34
N GLU A 459 -20.87 12.97 -20.68
CA GLU A 459 -19.86 12.40 -19.78
C GLU A 459 -19.56 13.27 -18.54
N TRP A 460 -19.82 14.58 -18.59
CA TRP A 460 -19.52 15.56 -17.54
C TRP A 460 -20.68 15.81 -16.59
N THR A 461 -21.49 14.81 -16.32
CA THR A 461 -22.60 14.86 -15.37
C THR A 461 -22.69 13.52 -14.61
N VAL A 462 -23.37 13.51 -13.45
CA VAL A 462 -23.61 12.28 -12.68
C VAL A 462 -24.52 11.29 -13.44
N ASP A 463 -25.42 11.81 -14.29
CA ASP A 463 -26.32 11.01 -15.11
C ASP A 463 -25.85 11.02 -16.56
N THR A 464 -25.59 9.84 -17.11
CA THR A 464 -25.11 9.67 -18.48
C THR A 464 -25.75 8.46 -19.15
N ALA A 465 -25.31 8.12 -20.35
CA ALA A 465 -25.66 6.87 -20.99
C ALA A 465 -24.48 6.35 -21.82
N PHE A 466 -24.31 5.04 -21.77
CA PHE A 466 -23.38 4.30 -22.59
C PHE A 466 -24.11 3.53 -23.68
N ILE A 467 -23.57 3.54 -24.89
CA ILE A 467 -24.03 2.72 -25.99
C ILE A 467 -23.00 1.63 -26.23
N VAL A 468 -23.43 0.38 -26.02
CA VAL A 468 -22.58 -0.79 -26.28
C VAL A 468 -22.23 -0.82 -27.78
N PRO A 469 -20.96 -0.98 -28.16
CA PRO A 469 -20.61 -1.11 -29.57
C PRO A 469 -21.41 -2.17 -30.31
N ALA A 470 -21.84 -1.86 -31.56
CA ALA A 470 -22.68 -2.76 -32.34
C ALA A 470 -21.96 -4.04 -32.79
N ASP A 471 -20.62 -4.01 -32.82
CA ASP A 471 -19.75 -5.14 -33.13
C ASP A 471 -19.23 -5.89 -31.89
N ALA A 472 -19.67 -5.50 -30.68
CA ALA A 472 -19.36 -6.20 -29.45
C ALA A 472 -20.01 -7.61 -29.42
N ARG A 473 -19.33 -8.54 -28.78
CA ARG A 473 -19.71 -9.95 -28.74
C ARG A 473 -20.21 -10.35 -27.36
N PRO A 474 -21.08 -11.35 -27.24
CA PRO A 474 -21.45 -11.89 -25.94
C PRO A 474 -20.22 -12.26 -25.09
N GLY A 475 -20.21 -11.75 -23.86
CA GLY A 475 -19.07 -11.90 -22.94
C GLY A 475 -18.08 -10.74 -22.93
N ASP A 476 -18.09 -9.84 -23.95
CA ASP A 476 -17.30 -8.61 -23.88
C ASP A 476 -17.73 -7.78 -22.66
N ARG A 477 -16.76 -7.14 -22.02
CA ARG A 477 -16.99 -6.38 -20.78
C ARG A 477 -16.43 -4.98 -20.89
N PHE A 478 -17.22 -4.02 -20.45
CA PHE A 478 -16.86 -2.60 -20.37
C PHE A 478 -16.90 -2.18 -18.90
N VAL A 479 -15.93 -1.38 -18.50
CA VAL A 479 -15.84 -0.77 -17.18
C VAL A 479 -16.08 0.73 -17.33
N LEU A 480 -17.12 1.21 -16.67
CA LEU A 480 -17.45 2.64 -16.65
C LEU A 480 -17.08 3.17 -15.27
N THR A 481 -16.27 4.21 -15.24
CA THR A 481 -15.79 4.82 -14.00
C THR A 481 -16.32 6.24 -13.89
N LEU A 482 -17.11 6.51 -12.87
CA LEU A 482 -17.47 7.86 -12.43
C LEU A 482 -16.34 8.39 -11.56
N THR A 483 -15.80 9.54 -11.92
CA THR A 483 -14.90 10.35 -11.10
C THR A 483 -15.67 11.53 -10.54
N VAL A 484 -15.62 11.73 -9.24
CA VAL A 484 -16.21 12.87 -8.52
C VAL A 484 -15.11 13.61 -7.78
N GLN A 485 -14.92 14.88 -8.09
CA GLN A 485 -13.92 15.73 -7.44
C GLN A 485 -14.58 16.96 -6.79
N THR A 486 -14.30 17.19 -5.52
CA THR A 486 -14.85 18.36 -4.78
C THR A 486 -14.24 19.66 -5.27
N ARG A 487 -15.03 20.74 -5.28
CA ARG A 487 -14.60 22.10 -5.59
C ARG A 487 -14.06 22.80 -4.34
N ALA A 488 -12.95 22.31 -3.84
CA ALA A 488 -12.30 22.78 -2.64
C ALA A 488 -10.88 23.25 -2.95
N GLU A 489 -10.27 23.99 -2.04
CA GLU A 489 -8.87 24.41 -2.17
C GLU A 489 -7.92 23.20 -2.29
N ARG A 490 -8.22 22.16 -1.53
CA ARG A 490 -7.58 20.84 -1.66
C ARG A 490 -8.64 19.86 -2.15
N PRO A 491 -8.70 19.58 -3.45
CA PRO A 491 -9.74 18.75 -4.00
C PRO A 491 -9.58 17.31 -3.52
N CYS A 492 -10.68 16.68 -3.15
CA CYS A 492 -10.74 15.26 -2.84
C CYS A 492 -11.49 14.54 -3.96
N THR A 493 -10.94 13.41 -4.42
CA THR A 493 -11.52 12.63 -5.49
C THR A 493 -12.05 11.29 -4.98
N ARG A 494 -13.23 10.91 -5.45
CA ARG A 494 -13.83 9.59 -5.22
C ARG A 494 -14.35 9.03 -6.52
N TYR A 495 -14.51 7.72 -6.57
CA TYR A 495 -14.89 6.99 -7.76
C TYR A 495 -16.13 6.14 -7.52
N ALA A 496 -16.76 5.72 -8.60
CA ALA A 496 -17.67 4.59 -8.60
C ALA A 496 -17.57 3.86 -9.94
N GLN A 497 -17.64 2.53 -9.92
CA GLN A 497 -17.42 1.73 -11.10
C GLN A 497 -18.61 0.82 -11.39
N VAL A 498 -18.98 0.73 -12.67
CA VAL A 498 -20.07 -0.11 -13.18
C VAL A 498 -19.51 -1.01 -14.29
N ALA A 499 -19.73 -2.31 -14.16
CA ALA A 499 -19.46 -3.27 -15.22
C ALA A 499 -20.65 -3.43 -16.15
N VAL A 500 -20.43 -3.39 -17.45
CA VAL A 500 -21.42 -3.71 -18.48
C VAL A 500 -20.94 -4.93 -19.26
N THR A 501 -21.67 -6.03 -19.17
CA THR A 501 -21.36 -7.26 -19.90
C THR A 501 -22.30 -7.40 -21.11
N VAL A 502 -21.73 -7.72 -22.26
CA VAL A 502 -22.54 -7.97 -23.47
C VAL A 502 -23.24 -9.31 -23.37
N ALA A 503 -24.56 -9.30 -23.55
CA ALA A 503 -25.44 -10.48 -23.47
C ALA A 503 -25.46 -11.29 -24.79
#